data_932066df90fdd35c1a31cbda1419229e
#
_entry.id   932066df90fdd35c1a31cbda1419229e
#
_cell.length_a   1.000
_cell.length_b   1.000
_cell.length_c   1.000
_cell.angle_alpha   90.00
_cell.angle_beta   90.00
_cell.angle_gamma   90.00
#
_symmetry.space_group_name_H-M   'P 1'
#
loop_
_entity.id
_entity.type
_entity.pdbx_description
1 polymer ?
#
loop_
_entity_poly.entity_id
_entity_poly.type
_entity_poly.pdbx_seq_one_letter_code
_entity_poly.pdbx_strand_id
1 'polypeptide(L)'
;MKISFGRRSGVYYQFSNFFSRKVVYKNITYGNTEAPFQAMKSLDAEVHKEFANLSGGQAKKKGRSISLRSDWEDVKFDVMCDVLMAKFTQNEDLKELLLGTGDALLVENTTGWHDNNWGCCSCSRCQGKMSKNMLGMALMRVRSNISGLPCIARFTLGDKEFVMDFDGEDYKNAISTYEGRVMVSNIFRFSK
;
A
#
# COMPACT_ATOMS: atom_id res chain seq x y z
N MET A 1 4.03 -6.31 16.56
CA MET A 1 4.95 -6.97 15.57
C MET A 1 5.04 -6.12 14.31
N LYS A 2 6.18 -6.13 13.60
CA LYS A 2 6.36 -5.44 12.30
C LYS A 2 6.59 -6.48 11.21
N ILE A 3 5.81 -6.43 10.14
CA ILE A 3 5.93 -7.31 8.98
C ILE A 3 6.39 -6.46 7.79
N SER A 4 7.57 -6.77 7.26
CA SER A 4 8.10 -6.15 6.06
C SER A 4 7.78 -7.01 4.83
N PHE A 5 7.28 -6.38 3.77
CA PHE A 5 7.01 -7.04 2.50
C PHE A 5 7.56 -6.21 1.32
N GLY A 6 7.63 -6.81 0.14
CA GLY A 6 8.13 -6.17 -1.06
C GLY A 6 8.52 -7.21 -2.10
N ARG A 7 9.29 -6.82 -3.13
CA ARG A 7 9.75 -7.78 -4.14
C ARG A 7 10.52 -8.93 -3.50
N ARG A 8 10.05 -10.18 -3.71
CA ARG A 8 10.69 -11.42 -3.26
C ARG A 8 10.77 -11.60 -1.74
N SER A 9 9.86 -11.03 -0.99
CA SER A 9 9.84 -11.12 0.48
C SER A 9 9.09 -12.35 1.02
N GLY A 10 9.28 -13.53 0.44
CA GLY A 10 8.63 -14.76 0.92
C GLY A 10 7.10 -14.69 0.80
N VAL A 11 6.39 -15.27 1.77
CA VAL A 11 4.91 -15.36 1.78
C VAL A 11 4.25 -13.97 1.67
N TYR A 12 4.79 -12.94 2.28
CA TYR A 12 4.23 -11.60 2.24
C TYR A 12 4.47 -10.84 0.93
N TYR A 13 5.20 -11.41 -0.04
CA TYR A 13 5.22 -10.87 -1.41
C TYR A 13 3.83 -10.81 -2.03
N GLN A 14 2.91 -11.63 -1.57
CA GLN A 14 1.51 -11.64 -1.98
C GLN A 14 0.79 -10.31 -1.66
N PHE A 15 1.30 -9.48 -0.77
CA PHE A 15 0.77 -8.14 -0.50
C PHE A 15 1.16 -7.11 -1.57
N SER A 16 2.23 -7.36 -2.33
CA SER A 16 2.65 -6.46 -3.41
C SER A 16 1.58 -6.34 -4.49
N ASN A 17 1.45 -5.13 -5.06
CA ASN A 17 0.60 -4.88 -6.22
C ASN A 17 1.08 -5.60 -7.48
N PHE A 18 2.35 -5.99 -7.52
CA PHE A 18 2.95 -6.74 -8.62
C PHE A 18 2.74 -8.26 -8.52
N PHE A 19 2.19 -8.75 -7.41
CA PHE A 19 1.86 -10.15 -7.27
C PHE A 19 0.77 -10.54 -8.27
N SER A 20 1.03 -11.59 -9.05
CA SER A 20 0.10 -12.06 -10.08
C SER A 20 -1.08 -12.77 -9.42
N ARG A 21 -2.23 -12.13 -9.44
CA ARG A 21 -3.50 -12.67 -8.94
C ARG A 21 -4.64 -11.94 -9.65
N LYS A 22 -5.61 -12.70 -10.14
CA LYS A 22 -6.79 -12.15 -10.78
C LYS A 22 -7.61 -11.32 -9.79
N VAL A 23 -8.06 -10.16 -10.25
CA VAL A 23 -8.96 -9.28 -9.53
C VAL A 23 -9.95 -8.65 -10.51
N VAL A 24 -11.23 -8.65 -10.18
CA VAL A 24 -12.26 -7.91 -10.92
C VAL A 24 -12.46 -6.56 -10.25
N TYR A 25 -12.25 -5.49 -11.00
CA TYR A 25 -12.48 -4.14 -10.52
C TYR A 25 -13.17 -3.31 -11.59
N LYS A 26 -14.28 -2.65 -11.24
CA LYS A 26 -15.15 -1.91 -12.19
C LYS A 26 -15.48 -2.72 -13.45
N ASN A 27 -15.89 -3.97 -13.28
CA ASN A 27 -16.28 -4.94 -14.33
C ASN A 27 -15.15 -5.31 -15.32
N ILE A 28 -13.90 -5.03 -15.00
CA ILE A 28 -12.74 -5.44 -15.78
C ILE A 28 -11.91 -6.42 -14.95
N THR A 29 -11.50 -7.53 -15.56
CA THR A 29 -10.59 -8.51 -14.94
C THR A 29 -9.15 -8.11 -15.20
N TYR A 30 -8.35 -8.00 -14.15
CA TYR A 30 -6.92 -7.70 -14.19
C TYR A 30 -6.10 -8.86 -13.64
N GLY A 31 -4.87 -9.02 -14.08
CA GLY A 31 -3.95 -10.07 -13.62
C GLY A 31 -3.16 -9.72 -12.35
N ASN A 32 -3.25 -8.50 -11.86
CA ASN A 32 -2.56 -7.96 -10.68
C ASN A 32 -3.24 -6.68 -10.23
N THR A 33 -2.89 -6.15 -9.05
CA THR A 33 -3.51 -4.91 -8.52
C THR A 33 -2.81 -3.62 -8.97
N GLU A 34 -1.61 -3.69 -9.52
CA GLU A 34 -0.97 -2.51 -10.12
C GLU A 34 -1.76 -2.03 -11.35
N ALA A 35 -2.26 -2.94 -12.18
CA ALA A 35 -2.96 -2.60 -13.41
C ALA A 35 -4.23 -1.75 -13.17
N PRO A 36 -5.20 -2.16 -12.34
CA PRO A 36 -6.37 -1.32 -12.06
C PRO A 36 -6.00 -0.02 -11.34
N PHE A 37 -5.03 -0.04 -10.42
CA PHE A 37 -4.57 1.19 -9.76
C PHE A 37 -4.03 2.21 -10.77
N GLN A 38 -3.23 1.78 -11.73
CA GLN A 38 -2.71 2.66 -12.77
C GLN A 38 -3.79 3.10 -13.76
N ALA A 39 -4.75 2.23 -14.09
CA ALA A 39 -5.87 2.53 -14.97
C ALA A 39 -6.74 3.67 -14.40
N MET A 40 -6.99 3.67 -13.09
CA MET A 40 -7.82 4.69 -12.41
C MET A 40 -7.22 6.10 -12.42
N LYS A 41 -6.01 6.29 -12.92
CA LYS A 41 -5.46 7.61 -13.20
C LYS A 41 -6.20 8.35 -14.31
N SER A 42 -6.93 7.64 -15.15
CA SER A 42 -7.84 8.19 -16.15
C SER A 42 -9.30 8.02 -15.69
N LEU A 43 -10.17 8.93 -16.12
CA LEU A 43 -11.63 8.79 -15.99
C LEU A 43 -12.24 8.03 -17.18
N ASP A 44 -11.48 7.81 -18.24
CA ASP A 44 -11.93 7.15 -19.46
C ASP A 44 -11.96 5.63 -19.30
N ALA A 45 -13.15 5.04 -19.43
CA ALA A 45 -13.37 3.61 -19.31
C ALA A 45 -12.66 2.79 -20.42
N GLU A 46 -12.45 3.36 -21.60
CA GLU A 46 -11.71 2.67 -22.68
C GLU A 46 -10.23 2.56 -22.31
N VAL A 47 -9.65 3.59 -21.71
CA VAL A 47 -8.29 3.53 -21.16
C VAL A 47 -8.17 2.44 -20.10
N HIS A 48 -9.19 2.23 -19.26
CA HIS A 48 -9.15 1.18 -18.23
C HIS A 48 -8.98 -0.22 -18.85
N LYS A 49 -9.67 -0.52 -19.96
CA LYS A 49 -9.59 -1.81 -20.67
C LYS A 49 -8.20 -2.12 -21.19
N GLU A 50 -7.44 -1.10 -21.56
CA GLU A 50 -6.08 -1.24 -22.06
C GLU A 50 -5.08 -1.77 -21.00
N PHE A 51 -5.45 -1.75 -19.72
CA PHE A 51 -4.64 -2.26 -18.62
C PHE A 51 -4.95 -3.70 -18.25
N ALA A 52 -6.05 -4.30 -18.74
CA ALA A 52 -6.56 -5.61 -18.30
C ALA A 52 -5.50 -6.71 -18.35
N ASN A 53 -4.72 -6.79 -19.43
CA ASN A 53 -3.75 -7.86 -19.67
C ASN A 53 -2.29 -7.45 -19.38
N LEU A 54 -2.08 -6.29 -18.75
CA LEU A 54 -0.73 -5.81 -18.47
C LEU A 54 -0.16 -6.45 -17.20
N SER A 55 1.11 -6.85 -17.25
CA SER A 55 1.87 -7.11 -16.04
C SER A 55 2.03 -5.84 -15.20
N GLY A 56 2.31 -5.97 -13.90
CA GLY A 56 2.49 -4.80 -13.03
C GLY A 56 3.54 -3.81 -13.54
N GLY A 57 4.65 -4.31 -14.12
CA GLY A 57 5.68 -3.47 -14.71
C GLY A 57 5.22 -2.70 -15.95
N GLN A 58 4.47 -3.36 -16.84
CA GLN A 58 3.87 -2.73 -18.02
C GLN A 58 2.81 -1.71 -17.61
N ALA A 59 1.94 -2.06 -16.66
CA ALA A 59 0.92 -1.15 -16.14
C ALA A 59 1.56 0.11 -15.53
N LYS A 60 2.60 -0.04 -14.71
CA LYS A 60 3.35 1.10 -14.12
C LYS A 60 3.99 1.98 -15.18
N LYS A 61 4.57 1.38 -16.22
CA LYS A 61 5.14 2.14 -17.35
C LYS A 61 4.07 2.92 -18.08
N LYS A 62 2.96 2.26 -18.48
CA LYS A 62 1.84 2.88 -19.20
C LYS A 62 1.17 3.97 -18.37
N GLY A 63 0.95 3.73 -17.08
CA GLY A 63 0.32 4.70 -16.17
C GLY A 63 1.13 6.01 -15.94
N ARG A 64 2.37 6.09 -16.46
CA ARG A 64 3.16 7.34 -16.48
C ARG A 64 2.91 8.18 -17.72
N SER A 65 2.29 7.63 -18.74
CA SER A 65 2.09 8.28 -20.05
C SER A 65 0.63 8.60 -20.37
N ILE A 66 -0.31 8.16 -19.53
CA ILE A 66 -1.73 8.49 -19.73
C ILE A 66 -2.05 9.88 -19.16
N SER A 67 -3.12 10.49 -19.68
CA SER A 67 -3.66 11.74 -19.15
C SER A 67 -4.15 11.53 -17.72
N LEU A 68 -3.60 12.29 -16.79
CA LEU A 68 -3.92 12.18 -15.37
C LEU A 68 -5.19 12.95 -15.05
N ARG A 69 -6.16 12.32 -14.37
CA ARG A 69 -7.32 13.02 -13.80
C ARG A 69 -6.87 14.10 -12.83
N SER A 70 -7.59 15.23 -12.79
CA SER A 70 -7.18 16.41 -12.02
C SER A 70 -7.17 16.20 -10.51
N ASP A 71 -8.04 15.31 -10.00
CA ASP A 71 -8.21 14.99 -8.58
C ASP A 71 -7.36 13.78 -8.12
N TRP A 72 -6.40 13.32 -8.95
CA TRP A 72 -5.64 12.10 -8.66
C TRP A 72 -4.96 12.11 -7.29
N GLU A 73 -4.37 13.23 -6.91
CA GLU A 73 -3.66 13.32 -5.63
C GLU A 73 -4.59 13.16 -4.42
N ASP A 74 -5.85 13.57 -4.56
CA ASP A 74 -6.86 13.49 -3.50
C ASP A 74 -7.44 12.08 -3.38
N VAL A 75 -7.64 11.38 -4.52
CA VAL A 75 -8.35 10.09 -4.56
C VAL A 75 -7.44 8.86 -4.59
N LYS A 76 -6.15 9.01 -4.89
CA LYS A 76 -5.23 7.88 -5.14
C LYS A 76 -5.13 6.88 -3.98
N PHE A 77 -5.26 7.35 -2.74
CA PHE A 77 -5.20 6.48 -1.57
C PHE A 77 -6.49 5.63 -1.46
N ASP A 78 -7.64 6.24 -1.66
CA ASP A 78 -8.92 5.53 -1.63
C ASP A 78 -9.02 4.54 -2.79
N VAL A 79 -8.58 4.93 -3.99
CA VAL A 79 -8.47 3.99 -5.13
C VAL A 79 -7.57 2.80 -4.79
N MET A 80 -6.46 3.01 -4.08
CA MET A 80 -5.60 1.91 -3.64
C MET A 80 -6.34 0.99 -2.66
N CYS A 81 -7.05 1.55 -1.68
CA CYS A 81 -7.84 0.78 -0.74
C CYS A 81 -8.92 -0.03 -1.46
N ASP A 82 -9.64 0.55 -2.41
CA ASP A 82 -10.69 -0.14 -3.19
C ASP A 82 -10.13 -1.30 -4.00
N VAL A 83 -9.02 -1.09 -4.70
CA VAL A 83 -8.36 -2.14 -5.50
C VAL A 83 -7.84 -3.27 -4.62
N LEU A 84 -7.27 -2.94 -3.46
CA LEU A 84 -6.82 -3.95 -2.49
C LEU A 84 -8.03 -4.67 -1.86
N MET A 85 -9.11 -3.95 -1.54
CA MET A 85 -10.34 -4.58 -1.07
C MET A 85 -10.83 -5.64 -2.07
N ALA A 86 -10.89 -5.30 -3.36
CA ALA A 86 -11.25 -6.25 -4.41
C ALA A 86 -10.30 -7.46 -4.44
N LYS A 87 -8.97 -7.24 -4.30
CA LYS A 87 -7.98 -8.31 -4.25
C LYS A 87 -8.24 -9.28 -3.11
N PHE A 88 -8.40 -8.77 -1.90
CA PHE A 88 -8.46 -9.60 -0.70
C PHE A 88 -9.86 -10.20 -0.46
N THR A 89 -10.93 -9.58 -0.93
CA THR A 89 -12.28 -10.16 -0.83
C THR A 89 -12.59 -11.20 -1.92
N GLN A 90 -11.90 -11.15 -3.05
CA GLN A 90 -12.08 -12.11 -4.15
C GLN A 90 -11.11 -13.30 -4.09
N ASN A 91 -10.16 -13.33 -3.16
CA ASN A 91 -9.15 -14.38 -3.03
C ASN A 91 -9.03 -14.78 -1.56
N GLU A 92 -9.71 -15.87 -1.17
CA GLU A 92 -9.81 -16.26 0.24
C GLU A 92 -8.45 -16.55 0.89
N ASP A 93 -7.54 -17.24 0.18
CA ASP A 93 -6.18 -17.52 0.65
C ASP A 93 -5.39 -16.23 0.95
N LEU A 94 -5.58 -15.18 0.15
CA LEU A 94 -4.94 -13.87 0.40
C LEU A 94 -5.62 -13.13 1.55
N LYS A 95 -6.94 -13.25 1.68
CA LYS A 95 -7.70 -12.68 2.78
C LYS A 95 -7.27 -13.29 4.12
N GLU A 96 -7.19 -14.61 4.19
CA GLU A 96 -6.70 -15.31 5.38
C GLU A 96 -5.27 -14.89 5.74
N LEU A 97 -4.39 -14.78 4.74
CA LEU A 97 -3.03 -14.31 4.95
C LEU A 97 -2.99 -12.88 5.51
N LEU A 98 -3.83 -11.97 5.00
CA LEU A 98 -3.89 -10.59 5.48
C LEU A 98 -4.45 -10.53 6.90
N LEU A 99 -5.55 -11.24 7.19
CA LEU A 99 -6.14 -11.31 8.52
C LEU A 99 -5.20 -11.98 9.54
N GLY A 100 -4.45 -12.99 9.12
CA GLY A 100 -3.44 -13.67 9.94
C GLY A 100 -2.28 -12.77 10.38
N THR A 101 -2.14 -11.57 9.82
CA THR A 101 -1.18 -10.57 10.32
C THR A 101 -1.64 -9.89 11.62
N GLY A 102 -2.88 -10.12 12.07
CA GLY A 102 -3.43 -9.54 13.30
C GLY A 102 -3.37 -8.01 13.30
N ASP A 103 -2.72 -7.44 14.31
CA ASP A 103 -2.49 -6.00 14.44
C ASP A 103 -1.03 -5.58 14.09
N ALA A 104 -0.30 -6.42 13.37
CA ALA A 104 1.07 -6.09 12.96
C ALA A 104 1.13 -4.84 12.07
N LEU A 105 2.17 -4.03 12.27
CA LEU A 105 2.52 -2.95 11.36
C LEU A 105 3.01 -3.53 10.03
N LEU A 106 2.32 -3.23 8.93
CA LEU A 106 2.68 -3.66 7.58
C LEU A 106 3.52 -2.59 6.89
N VAL A 107 4.71 -2.94 6.40
CA VAL A 107 5.64 -1.98 5.79
C VAL A 107 6.14 -2.50 4.44
N GLU A 108 5.88 -1.74 3.37
CA GLU A 108 6.46 -2.07 2.07
C GLU A 108 7.94 -1.67 2.04
N ASN A 109 8.83 -2.65 1.86
CA ASN A 109 10.24 -2.40 1.68
C ASN A 109 10.55 -2.05 0.22
N THR A 110 10.92 -0.81 -0.02
CA THR A 110 11.24 -0.27 -1.34
C THR A 110 12.74 -0.01 -1.53
N THR A 111 13.58 -0.61 -0.69
CA THR A 111 15.04 -0.57 -0.85
C THR A 111 15.42 -1.16 -2.21
N GLY A 112 16.05 -0.35 -3.05
CA GLY A 112 16.40 -0.71 -4.43
C GLY A 112 15.63 0.06 -5.51
N TRP A 113 14.43 0.57 -5.24
CA TRP A 113 13.71 1.47 -6.17
C TRP A 113 13.27 2.80 -5.56
N HIS A 114 13.66 3.07 -4.31
CA HIS A 114 13.66 4.37 -3.64
C HIS A 114 12.29 5.04 -3.51
N ASP A 115 11.20 4.28 -3.46
CA ASP A 115 9.86 4.82 -3.26
C ASP A 115 9.59 5.06 -1.77
N ASN A 116 9.50 6.31 -1.36
CA ASN A 116 9.15 6.71 0.01
C ASN A 116 7.70 7.23 0.12
N ASN A 117 6.92 7.18 -0.95
CA ASN A 117 5.49 7.47 -0.89
C ASN A 117 4.69 6.19 -0.58
N TRP A 118 4.77 5.20 -1.45
CA TRP A 118 4.03 3.95 -1.26
C TRP A 118 4.69 3.00 -0.29
N GLY A 119 6.02 3.05 -0.12
CA GLY A 119 6.74 2.22 0.82
C GLY A 119 7.81 2.99 1.59
N CYS A 120 8.80 2.24 2.09
CA CYS A 120 9.91 2.73 2.88
C CYS A 120 11.23 2.22 2.32
N CYS A 121 12.12 3.14 1.96
CA CYS A 121 13.47 2.83 1.51
C CYS A 121 14.49 3.10 2.63
N SER A 122 15.26 2.08 2.99
CA SER A 122 16.31 2.17 4.03
C SER A 122 17.73 2.37 3.49
N CYS A 123 17.90 2.58 2.17
CA CYS A 123 19.23 2.79 1.60
C CYS A 123 19.85 4.15 1.99
N SER A 124 21.18 4.27 1.84
CA SER A 124 21.91 5.51 2.17
C SER A 124 21.38 6.75 1.44
N ARG A 125 20.93 6.62 0.18
CA ARG A 125 20.35 7.73 -0.60
C ARG A 125 19.03 8.25 -0.05
N CYS A 126 18.29 7.41 0.68
CA CYS A 126 17.00 7.74 1.28
C CYS A 126 17.10 8.00 2.79
N GLN A 127 18.28 7.85 3.35
CA GLN A 127 18.52 8.16 4.76
C GLN A 127 18.17 9.62 5.05
N GLY A 128 17.38 9.86 6.10
CA GLY A 128 16.90 11.20 6.43
C GLY A 128 15.61 11.62 5.70
N LYS A 129 15.20 10.93 4.62
CA LYS A 129 13.94 11.25 3.94
C LYS A 129 12.75 10.62 4.67
N MET A 130 11.64 11.33 4.69
CA MET A 130 10.37 10.83 5.22
C MET A 130 9.83 9.71 4.32
N SER A 131 9.35 8.64 4.96
CA SER A 131 8.61 7.56 4.29
C SER A 131 7.16 7.57 4.75
N LYS A 132 6.22 7.52 3.79
CA LYS A 132 4.77 7.56 4.07
C LYS A 132 4.15 6.16 4.22
N ASN A 133 4.77 5.14 3.61
CA ASN A 133 4.28 3.76 3.63
C ASN A 133 2.78 3.61 3.23
N MET A 134 2.35 4.34 2.22
CA MET A 134 0.93 4.39 1.85
C MET A 134 0.34 3.02 1.49
N LEU A 135 1.14 2.10 0.90
CA LEU A 135 0.66 0.75 0.61
C LEU A 135 0.46 -0.08 1.88
N GLY A 136 1.40 -0.01 2.82
CA GLY A 136 1.22 -0.66 4.12
C GLY A 136 0.00 -0.12 4.89
N MET A 137 -0.22 1.19 4.81
CA MET A 137 -1.39 1.86 5.38
C MET A 137 -2.70 1.38 4.75
N ALA A 138 -2.76 1.32 3.41
CA ALA A 138 -3.93 0.83 2.70
C ALA A 138 -4.24 -0.64 3.04
N LEU A 139 -3.21 -1.48 3.16
CA LEU A 139 -3.37 -2.88 3.58
C LEU A 139 -3.93 -3.00 5.01
N MET A 140 -3.44 -2.20 5.95
CA MET A 140 -3.96 -2.20 7.33
C MET A 140 -5.41 -1.71 7.38
N ARG A 141 -5.79 -0.70 6.58
CA ARG A 141 -7.18 -0.25 6.46
C ARG A 141 -8.07 -1.34 5.85
N VAL A 142 -7.63 -2.00 4.79
CA VAL A 142 -8.37 -3.12 4.18
C VAL A 142 -8.52 -4.27 5.16
N ARG A 143 -7.48 -4.62 5.91
CA ARG A 143 -7.54 -5.63 6.98
C ARG A 143 -8.60 -5.29 8.03
N SER A 144 -8.62 -4.05 8.49
CA SER A 144 -9.62 -3.52 9.43
C SER A 144 -11.04 -3.63 8.86
N ASN A 145 -11.25 -3.15 7.64
CA ASN A 145 -12.56 -3.19 7.00
C ASN A 145 -13.09 -4.63 6.82
N ILE A 146 -12.21 -5.59 6.51
CA ILE A 146 -12.59 -7.00 6.34
C ILE A 146 -12.89 -7.65 7.69
N SER A 147 -12.10 -7.36 8.72
CA SER A 147 -12.25 -7.96 10.05
C SER A 147 -13.33 -7.30 10.90
N GLY A 148 -13.73 -6.06 10.60
CA GLY A 148 -14.57 -5.23 11.45
C GLY A 148 -13.88 -4.72 12.73
N LEU A 149 -12.55 -4.86 12.82
CA LEU A 149 -11.75 -4.40 13.96
C LEU A 149 -11.15 -3.02 13.69
N PRO A 150 -10.80 -2.23 14.71
CA PRO A 150 -10.14 -0.94 14.54
C PRO A 150 -8.86 -1.03 13.70
N CYS A 151 -8.57 -0.01 12.92
CA CYS A 151 -7.37 0.07 12.09
C CYS A 151 -6.16 0.48 12.93
N ILE A 152 -5.67 -0.43 13.74
CA ILE A 152 -4.52 -0.21 14.61
C ILE A 152 -3.30 -1.03 14.16
N ALA A 153 -2.11 -0.59 14.53
CA ALA A 153 -0.90 -1.39 14.45
C ALA A 153 -0.11 -1.35 15.76
N ARG A 154 0.30 -2.54 16.22
CA ARG A 154 1.21 -2.72 17.38
C ARG A 154 2.60 -3.10 16.89
N PHE A 155 3.61 -2.41 17.38
CA PHE A 155 5.00 -2.68 17.02
C PHE A 155 5.95 -2.22 18.13
N THR A 156 7.17 -2.75 18.13
CA THR A 156 8.22 -2.38 19.09
C THR A 156 9.32 -1.60 18.40
N LEU A 157 9.85 -0.58 19.10
CA LEU A 157 11.07 0.13 18.72
C LEU A 157 12.01 0.16 19.94
N GLY A 158 13.11 -0.57 19.87
CA GLY A 158 13.92 -0.87 21.03
C GLY A 158 13.08 -1.65 22.04
N ASP A 159 13.09 -1.21 23.30
CA ASP A 159 12.34 -1.85 24.40
C ASP A 159 10.93 -1.27 24.60
N LYS A 160 10.49 -0.36 23.74
CA LYS A 160 9.18 0.31 23.86
C LYS A 160 8.18 -0.26 22.88
N GLU A 161 6.98 -0.56 23.39
CA GLU A 161 5.81 -0.91 22.59
C GLU A 161 5.03 0.34 22.21
N PHE A 162 4.54 0.36 20.96
CA PHE A 162 3.74 1.44 20.40
C PHE A 162 2.46 0.86 19.80
N VAL A 163 1.38 1.62 19.98
CA VAL A 163 0.10 1.37 19.29
C VAL A 163 -0.20 2.62 18.47
N MET A 164 -0.45 2.45 17.20
CA MET A 164 -0.90 3.54 16.30
C MET A 164 -2.30 3.24 15.82
N ASP A 165 -3.19 4.22 15.94
CA ASP A 165 -4.51 4.21 15.34
C ASP A 165 -4.45 4.92 13.99
N PHE A 166 -4.89 4.23 12.95
CA PHE A 166 -4.88 4.73 11.57
C PHE A 166 -6.29 5.04 11.04
N ASP A 167 -7.34 4.84 11.83
CA ASP A 167 -8.72 5.18 11.45
C ASP A 167 -9.01 6.67 11.56
N GLY A 168 -8.20 7.39 12.32
CA GLY A 168 -8.47 8.75 12.73
C GLY A 168 -7.94 9.80 11.78
N GLU A 169 -8.52 10.98 11.88
CA GLU A 169 -7.94 12.26 11.47
C GLU A 169 -6.52 12.45 12.05
N ASP A 170 -6.24 11.82 13.19
CA ASP A 170 -4.96 11.91 13.90
C ASP A 170 -3.77 11.47 13.07
N TYR A 171 -3.92 10.47 12.19
CA TYR A 171 -2.83 10.08 11.32
C TYR A 171 -2.55 11.13 10.23
N LYS A 172 -3.59 11.70 9.64
CA LYS A 172 -3.45 12.79 8.66
C LYS A 172 -2.85 14.02 9.33
N ASN A 173 -3.28 14.33 10.54
CA ASN A 173 -2.77 15.42 11.35
C ASN A 173 -1.32 15.18 11.80
N ALA A 174 -0.97 13.97 12.24
CA ALA A 174 0.40 13.60 12.60
C ALA A 174 1.37 13.75 11.43
N ILE A 175 0.96 13.39 10.21
CA ILE A 175 1.77 13.60 8.99
C ILE A 175 1.88 15.09 8.65
N SER A 176 0.90 15.91 8.96
CA SER A 176 0.91 17.35 8.66
C SER A 176 1.85 18.13 9.56
N THR A 177 2.11 17.69 10.79
CA THR A 177 3.02 18.34 11.74
C THR A 177 4.47 17.92 11.51
N TYR A 178 5.44 18.80 11.83
CA TYR A 178 6.86 18.44 11.73
C TYR A 178 7.23 17.27 12.65
N GLU A 179 6.78 17.32 13.89
CA GLU A 179 7.04 16.27 14.90
C GLU A 179 6.40 14.95 14.51
N GLY A 180 5.14 14.97 14.05
CA GLY A 180 4.46 13.80 13.54
C GLY A 180 5.15 13.19 12.32
N ARG A 181 5.67 14.02 11.39
CA ARG A 181 6.45 13.53 10.24
C ARG A 181 7.74 12.83 10.66
N VAL A 182 8.44 13.35 11.66
CA VAL A 182 9.66 12.72 12.20
C VAL A 182 9.33 11.41 12.88
N MET A 183 8.26 11.35 13.67
CA MET A 183 7.79 10.14 14.33
C MET A 183 7.42 9.06 13.31
N VAL A 184 6.58 9.37 12.34
CA VAL A 184 6.16 8.44 11.27
C VAL A 184 7.37 7.95 10.47
N SER A 185 8.30 8.83 10.13
CA SER A 185 9.54 8.46 9.42
C SER A 185 10.38 7.47 10.23
N ASN A 186 10.51 7.66 11.54
CA ASN A 186 11.28 6.76 12.40
C ASN A 186 10.60 5.40 12.57
N ILE A 187 9.28 5.37 12.65
CA ILE A 187 8.48 4.14 12.75
C ILE A 187 8.66 3.26 11.52
N PHE A 188 8.62 3.86 10.33
CA PHE A 188 8.72 3.11 9.08
C PHE A 188 10.15 2.77 8.65
N ARG A 189 11.16 3.35 9.29
CA ARG A 189 12.54 2.97 9.00
C ARG A 189 12.82 1.53 9.47
N PHE A 190 13.52 0.79 8.63
CA PHE A 190 14.07 -0.49 9.01
C PHE A 190 15.28 -0.21 9.92
N SER A 191 15.26 -0.74 11.13
CA SER A 191 16.46 -0.86 11.95
C SER A 191 17.48 -1.67 11.14
N LYS A 192 18.72 -1.21 11.09
CA LYS A 192 19.83 -1.98 10.51
C LYS A 192 20.06 -3.22 11.33
#